data_ce703e8c560b7597c1e9b18a2f22c550
#
_entry.id   ce703e8c560b7597c1e9b18a2f22c550
#
_cell.length_a   1.000
_cell.length_b   1.000
_cell.length_c   1.000
_cell.angle_alpha   90.00
_cell.angle_beta   90.00
_cell.angle_gamma   90.00
#
_symmetry.space_group_name_H-M   'P 1'
#
loop_
_entity.id
_entity.type
_entity.pdbx_description
1 polymer ?
#
loop_
_entity_poly.entity_id
_entity_poly.type
_entity_poly.pdbx_seq_one_letter_code
_entity_poly.pdbx_strand_id
1 'polypeptide(L)'
;VQFTGDRSILQAEEGGASVAERMELALEFLINERYNEQYGLLWGATTADWGDVQPEHEWGVYLTDDTHYAIDIYDNAMFLVALENFMELVPEKKEKWEAVSTRIAANAREHLWDEEDQKFIPHIYLNGSPFPEDFNESEVFYHGGTAVAIEAGLLTREEIAVSLEKMIRNVEAAGAASIGLTLYPPYPAGSFKNPSMVPYGYQNGGDWTWFGGRMIQQLIRYGFADEAYMQILPMVERVKANDGFYEWYTIDNEPHGSGTFRGSAGVLYTAIRMFGED
;
A
#
# COMPACT_ATOMS: atom_id res chain seq x y z
N VAL A 1 15.04 -9.17 -13.19
CA VAL A 1 16.45 -8.96 -12.82
C VAL A 1 16.73 -9.69 -11.51
N GLN A 2 16.06 -9.36 -10.41
CA GLN A 2 16.34 -9.93 -9.07
C GLN A 2 16.39 -11.47 -9.05
N PHE A 3 15.44 -12.15 -9.71
CA PHE A 3 15.38 -13.64 -9.73
C PHE A 3 16.33 -14.29 -10.73
N THR A 4 16.62 -13.64 -11.85
CA THR A 4 17.40 -14.24 -12.95
C THR A 4 18.85 -13.77 -13.00
N GLY A 5 19.17 -12.67 -12.35
CA GLY A 5 20.44 -11.96 -12.49
C GLY A 5 20.62 -11.30 -13.87
N ASP A 6 19.71 -11.54 -14.81
CA ASP A 6 19.83 -11.04 -16.18
C ASP A 6 19.44 -9.55 -16.26
N ARG A 7 20.45 -8.71 -16.48
CA ARG A 7 20.28 -7.26 -16.66
C ARG A 7 20.12 -6.85 -18.12
N SER A 8 20.22 -7.77 -19.08
CA SER A 8 20.10 -7.44 -20.51
C SER A 8 18.74 -6.86 -20.87
N ILE A 9 17.69 -7.24 -20.12
CA ILE A 9 16.34 -6.69 -20.28
C ILE A 9 16.30 -5.16 -20.13
N LEU A 10 17.16 -4.59 -19.29
CA LEU A 10 17.21 -3.14 -19.06
C LEU A 10 17.68 -2.37 -20.31
N GLN A 11 18.42 -3.02 -21.19
CA GLN A 11 18.95 -2.48 -22.45
C GLN A 11 18.06 -2.81 -23.65
N ALA A 12 17.03 -3.63 -23.47
CA ALA A 12 16.09 -3.95 -24.54
C ALA A 12 15.36 -2.67 -24.99
N GLU A 13 15.38 -2.41 -26.29
CA GLU A 13 14.78 -1.21 -26.88
C GLU A 13 13.39 -1.52 -27.47
N GLU A 14 12.43 -0.63 -27.20
CA GLU A 14 11.14 -0.61 -27.85
C GLU A 14 10.70 0.87 -28.04
N GLY A 15 10.33 1.24 -29.26
CA GLY A 15 9.90 2.60 -29.55
C GLY A 15 11.01 3.65 -29.41
N GLY A 16 12.30 3.25 -29.56
CA GLY A 16 13.45 4.14 -29.52
C GLY A 16 13.96 4.51 -28.14
N ALA A 17 13.50 3.82 -27.09
CA ALA A 17 14.02 3.95 -25.73
C ALA A 17 14.20 2.58 -25.08
N SER A 18 15.25 2.43 -24.29
CA SER A 18 15.51 1.22 -23.49
C SER A 18 14.50 1.08 -22.35
N VAL A 19 14.40 -0.13 -21.80
CA VAL A 19 13.56 -0.37 -20.61
C VAL A 19 13.98 0.53 -19.45
N ALA A 20 15.29 0.69 -19.21
CA ALA A 20 15.79 1.58 -18.15
C ALA A 20 15.37 3.04 -18.36
N GLU A 21 15.48 3.56 -19.59
CA GLU A 21 15.04 4.92 -19.93
C GLU A 21 13.53 5.08 -19.75
N ARG A 22 12.73 4.09 -20.14
CA ARG A 22 11.27 4.13 -19.96
C ARG A 22 10.87 4.09 -18.48
N MET A 23 11.62 3.34 -17.65
CA MET A 23 11.41 3.37 -16.19
C MET A 23 11.71 4.77 -15.63
N GLU A 24 12.82 5.40 -16.05
CA GLU A 24 13.13 6.76 -15.61
C GLU A 24 12.08 7.76 -16.06
N LEU A 25 11.61 7.70 -17.32
CA LEU A 25 10.53 8.54 -17.83
C LEU A 25 9.24 8.42 -17.01
N ALA A 26 8.91 7.22 -16.51
CA ALA A 26 7.75 7.03 -15.65
C ALA A 26 7.92 7.73 -14.29
N LEU A 27 9.11 7.66 -13.70
CA LEU A 27 9.43 8.38 -12.45
C LEU A 27 9.42 9.90 -12.67
N GLU A 28 9.99 10.38 -13.76
CA GLU A 28 9.98 11.80 -14.14
C GLU A 28 8.55 12.30 -14.38
N PHE A 29 7.70 11.51 -15.01
CA PHE A 29 6.29 11.85 -15.20
C PHE A 29 5.60 12.14 -13.86
N LEU A 30 5.79 11.28 -12.86
CA LEU A 30 5.19 11.49 -11.54
C LEU A 30 5.68 12.78 -10.88
N ILE A 31 6.97 13.08 -10.97
CA ILE A 31 7.52 14.34 -10.43
C ILE A 31 7.04 15.56 -11.21
N ASN A 32 6.90 15.47 -12.52
CA ASN A 32 6.50 16.62 -13.33
C ASN A 32 4.98 16.88 -13.30
N GLU A 33 4.16 15.82 -13.19
CA GLU A 33 2.71 15.90 -13.36
C GLU A 33 1.91 15.68 -12.08
N ARG A 34 2.53 15.09 -11.05
CA ARG A 34 1.85 14.67 -9.82
C ARG A 34 2.54 15.14 -8.53
N TYR A 35 3.44 16.10 -8.62
CA TYR A 35 4.14 16.65 -7.47
C TYR A 35 3.46 17.94 -6.98
N ASN A 36 3.14 17.98 -5.69
CA ASN A 36 2.62 19.16 -5.04
C ASN A 36 3.76 19.93 -4.36
N GLU A 37 4.06 21.12 -4.83
CA GLU A 37 5.17 21.95 -4.33
C GLU A 37 5.00 22.39 -2.87
N GLN A 38 3.75 22.57 -2.40
CA GLN A 38 3.46 23.01 -1.04
C GLN A 38 3.85 21.96 0.01
N TYR A 39 3.56 20.70 -0.28
CA TYR A 39 3.83 19.59 0.63
C TYR A 39 5.10 18.81 0.24
N GLY A 40 5.60 19.01 -0.96
CA GLY A 40 6.75 18.28 -1.49
C GLY A 40 6.49 16.77 -1.66
N LEU A 41 5.25 16.39 -1.95
CA LEU A 41 4.74 15.02 -2.06
C LEU A 41 3.95 14.81 -3.35
N LEU A 42 3.78 13.55 -3.74
CA LEU A 42 2.93 13.16 -4.86
C LEU A 42 1.46 13.19 -4.45
N TRP A 43 0.60 13.53 -5.42
CA TRP A 43 -0.86 13.56 -5.27
C TRP A 43 -1.55 12.69 -6.32
N GLY A 44 -2.72 12.17 -5.96
CA GLY A 44 -3.58 11.38 -6.82
C GLY A 44 -5.06 11.71 -6.63
N ALA A 45 -5.94 10.83 -7.10
CA ALA A 45 -7.34 10.86 -6.74
C ALA A 45 -7.51 10.29 -5.33
N THR A 46 -8.52 10.78 -4.59
CA THR A 46 -8.89 10.20 -3.29
C THR A 46 -9.35 8.75 -3.48
N THR A 47 -8.81 7.83 -2.69
CA THR A 47 -9.19 6.41 -2.65
C THR A 47 -9.24 5.93 -1.19
N ALA A 48 -9.64 4.69 -0.97
CA ALA A 48 -9.52 4.07 0.35
C ALA A 48 -8.17 3.35 0.44
N ASP A 49 -7.21 3.92 1.16
CA ASP A 49 -5.83 3.41 1.29
C ASP A 49 -5.20 3.20 -0.11
N TRP A 50 -4.71 2.00 -0.40
CA TRP A 50 -4.12 1.59 -1.67
C TRP A 50 -5.15 1.33 -2.80
N GLY A 51 -6.39 1.69 -2.57
CA GLY A 51 -7.50 1.35 -3.46
C GLY A 51 -7.36 1.95 -4.87
N ASP A 52 -7.99 1.28 -5.83
CA ASP A 52 -8.10 1.70 -7.22
C ASP A 52 -9.53 2.12 -7.60
N VAL A 53 -10.32 2.50 -6.60
CA VAL A 53 -11.69 3.00 -6.74
C VAL A 53 -11.85 4.31 -6.01
N GLN A 54 -12.10 5.38 -6.75
CA GLN A 54 -12.39 6.70 -6.19
C GLN A 54 -13.89 6.89 -5.87
N PRO A 55 -14.26 7.77 -4.93
CA PRO A 55 -15.67 7.97 -4.51
C PRO A 55 -16.63 8.31 -5.65
N GLU A 56 -16.18 9.08 -6.63
CA GLU A 56 -17.00 9.65 -7.69
C GLU A 56 -17.35 8.68 -8.83
N HIS A 57 -16.70 7.50 -8.88
CA HIS A 57 -16.88 6.54 -9.98
C HIS A 57 -17.24 5.15 -9.47
N GLU A 58 -17.98 4.40 -10.29
CA GLU A 58 -18.32 3.00 -9.95
C GLU A 58 -17.08 2.09 -10.01
N TRP A 59 -16.18 2.34 -10.97
CA TRP A 59 -14.96 1.55 -11.16
C TRP A 59 -13.79 2.43 -11.61
N GLY A 60 -12.60 2.05 -11.17
CA GLY A 60 -11.35 2.62 -11.59
C GLY A 60 -11.03 3.98 -10.98
N VAL A 61 -9.82 4.44 -11.28
CA VAL A 61 -9.30 5.76 -10.92
C VAL A 61 -8.94 6.49 -12.21
N TYR A 62 -9.61 7.62 -12.47
CA TYR A 62 -9.27 8.53 -13.56
C TYR A 62 -9.66 9.95 -13.19
N LEU A 63 -8.83 10.90 -13.60
CA LEU A 63 -9.00 12.30 -13.21
C LEU A 63 -10.03 12.98 -14.11
N THR A 64 -11.04 13.55 -13.49
CA THR A 64 -12.11 14.33 -14.11
C THR A 64 -12.30 15.64 -13.35
N ASP A 65 -13.19 16.49 -13.82
CA ASP A 65 -13.53 17.75 -13.13
C ASP A 65 -14.17 17.52 -11.74
N ASP A 66 -14.78 16.35 -11.53
CA ASP A 66 -15.42 15.97 -10.26
C ASP A 66 -14.45 15.29 -9.27
N THR A 67 -13.21 15.01 -9.67
CA THR A 67 -12.24 14.28 -8.84
C THR A 67 -11.82 15.10 -7.63
N HIS A 68 -11.90 14.50 -6.45
CA HIS A 68 -11.24 15.00 -5.24
C HIS A 68 -9.80 14.51 -5.21
N TYR A 69 -8.87 15.47 -5.17
CA TYR A 69 -7.44 15.19 -5.15
C TYR A 69 -6.93 15.12 -3.72
N ALA A 70 -6.08 14.13 -3.47
CA ALA A 70 -5.46 13.93 -2.18
C ALA A 70 -3.99 13.55 -2.28
N ILE A 71 -3.28 13.75 -1.19
CA ILE A 71 -1.96 13.19 -0.91
C ILE A 71 -2.16 12.15 0.17
N ASP A 72 -1.63 10.95 -0.01
CA ASP A 72 -1.69 9.86 0.94
C ASP A 72 -0.33 9.17 1.11
N ILE A 73 -0.25 8.29 2.09
CA ILE A 73 0.99 7.57 2.39
C ILE A 73 1.28 6.47 1.38
N TYR A 74 0.24 5.79 0.84
CA TYR A 74 0.45 4.68 -0.07
C TYR A 74 1.17 5.10 -1.35
N ASP A 75 0.68 6.13 -2.02
CA ASP A 75 1.27 6.64 -3.27
C ASP A 75 2.73 7.08 -3.06
N ASN A 76 2.99 7.80 -1.98
CA ASN A 76 4.32 8.32 -1.68
C ASN A 76 5.30 7.21 -1.25
N ALA A 77 4.87 6.25 -0.44
CA ALA A 77 5.69 5.12 -0.04
C ALA A 77 5.97 4.17 -1.22
N MET A 78 4.99 3.91 -2.09
CA MET A 78 5.21 3.14 -3.31
C MET A 78 6.19 3.81 -4.26
N PHE A 79 6.16 5.14 -4.35
CA PHE A 79 7.15 5.88 -5.13
C PHE A 79 8.56 5.74 -4.56
N LEU A 80 8.71 5.79 -3.23
CA LEU A 80 10.00 5.56 -2.56
C LEU A 80 10.54 4.14 -2.83
N VAL A 81 9.68 3.12 -2.74
CA VAL A 81 10.04 1.72 -3.09
C VAL A 81 10.44 1.62 -4.57
N ALA A 82 9.74 2.32 -5.46
CA ALA A 82 10.08 2.35 -6.89
C ALA A 82 11.44 3.03 -7.14
N LEU A 83 11.74 4.13 -6.44
CA LEU A 83 13.02 4.83 -6.51
C LEU A 83 14.17 3.95 -6.03
N GLU A 84 14.02 3.26 -4.89
CA GLU A 84 15.03 2.35 -4.35
C GLU A 84 15.37 1.24 -5.35
N ASN A 85 14.33 0.57 -5.87
CA ASN A 85 14.50 -0.48 -6.87
C ASN A 85 15.13 0.05 -8.17
N PHE A 86 14.75 1.25 -8.61
CA PHE A 86 15.32 1.87 -9.80
C PHE A 86 16.81 2.19 -9.62
N MET A 87 17.19 2.78 -8.47
CA MET A 87 18.58 3.11 -8.16
C MET A 87 19.47 1.85 -8.05
N GLU A 88 18.93 0.72 -7.57
CA GLU A 88 19.63 -0.56 -7.58
C GLU A 88 19.83 -1.07 -9.00
N LEU A 89 18.82 -0.96 -9.85
CA LEU A 89 18.85 -1.43 -11.23
C LEU A 89 19.69 -0.54 -12.17
N VAL A 90 19.74 0.77 -11.91
CA VAL A 90 20.39 1.80 -12.75
C VAL A 90 21.29 2.68 -11.87
N PRO A 91 22.42 2.14 -11.36
CA PRO A 91 23.26 2.81 -10.35
C PRO A 91 23.82 4.16 -10.82
N GLU A 92 24.00 4.35 -12.12
CA GLU A 92 24.47 5.61 -12.71
C GLU A 92 23.49 6.79 -12.55
N LYS A 93 22.24 6.48 -12.22
CA LYS A 93 21.18 7.49 -11.92
C LYS A 93 20.97 7.72 -10.42
N LYS A 94 21.72 7.03 -9.57
CA LYS A 94 21.52 7.03 -8.12
C LYS A 94 21.58 8.44 -7.53
N GLU A 95 22.60 9.24 -7.85
CA GLU A 95 22.80 10.57 -7.28
C GLU A 95 21.56 11.48 -7.49
N LYS A 96 20.99 11.46 -8.69
CA LYS A 96 19.76 12.22 -9.02
C LYS A 96 18.58 11.80 -8.14
N TRP A 97 18.31 10.49 -8.09
CA TRP A 97 17.07 9.97 -7.48
C TRP A 97 17.16 9.82 -5.97
N GLU A 98 18.37 9.67 -5.40
CA GLU A 98 18.59 9.65 -3.95
C GLU A 98 18.20 10.98 -3.29
N ALA A 99 18.51 12.12 -3.94
CA ALA A 99 18.08 13.43 -3.45
C ALA A 99 16.55 13.60 -3.46
N VAL A 100 15.87 13.06 -4.49
CA VAL A 100 14.40 13.06 -4.57
C VAL A 100 13.82 12.15 -3.48
N SER A 101 14.34 10.93 -3.33
CA SER A 101 13.90 9.97 -2.34
C SER A 101 14.01 10.53 -0.91
N THR A 102 15.17 11.10 -0.57
CA THR A 102 15.40 11.70 0.75
C THR A 102 14.40 12.81 1.05
N ARG A 103 14.12 13.68 0.09
CA ARG A 103 13.15 14.77 0.25
C ARG A 103 11.73 14.26 0.45
N ILE A 104 11.28 13.31 -0.38
CA ILE A 104 9.92 12.75 -0.26
C ILE A 104 9.77 12.01 1.07
N ALA A 105 10.77 11.23 1.48
CA ALA A 105 10.73 10.52 2.77
C ALA A 105 10.62 11.50 3.96
N ALA A 106 11.39 12.58 3.95
CA ALA A 106 11.31 13.60 4.99
C ALA A 106 9.92 14.28 5.02
N ASN A 107 9.40 14.68 3.87
CA ASN A 107 8.09 15.33 3.76
C ASN A 107 6.93 14.39 4.11
N ALA A 108 7.02 13.09 3.78
CA ALA A 108 6.03 12.09 4.18
C ALA A 108 5.96 11.96 5.71
N ARG A 109 7.13 11.97 6.38
CA ARG A 109 7.18 11.99 7.85
C ARG A 109 6.65 13.29 8.45
N GLU A 110 6.97 14.44 7.86
CA GLU A 110 6.56 15.75 8.35
C GLU A 110 5.04 15.99 8.21
N HIS A 111 4.47 15.59 7.09
CA HIS A 111 3.10 15.98 6.74
C HIS A 111 2.06 14.87 6.90
N LEU A 112 2.46 13.60 6.84
CA LEU A 112 1.52 12.47 6.89
C LEU A 112 1.60 11.66 8.19
N TRP A 113 2.69 11.73 8.95
CA TRP A 113 2.82 10.99 10.21
C TRP A 113 2.26 11.79 11.39
N ASP A 114 1.34 11.19 12.11
CA ASP A 114 0.79 11.70 13.36
C ASP A 114 1.57 11.11 14.54
N GLU A 115 2.37 11.95 15.21
CA GLU A 115 3.19 11.54 16.35
C GLU A 115 2.37 11.23 17.61
N GLU A 116 1.19 11.85 17.78
CA GLU A 116 0.32 11.59 18.92
C GLU A 116 -0.38 10.25 18.78
N ASP A 117 -0.96 10.02 17.61
CA ASP A 117 -1.66 8.78 17.29
C ASP A 117 -0.74 7.68 16.75
N GLN A 118 0.55 7.94 16.53
CA GLN A 118 1.52 6.97 16.00
C GLN A 118 0.97 6.22 14.79
N LYS A 119 0.55 6.95 13.77
CA LYS A 119 -0.02 6.43 12.51
C LYS A 119 0.10 7.46 11.40
N PHE A 120 -0.10 7.03 10.16
CA PHE A 120 -0.30 7.96 9.06
C PHE A 120 -1.74 8.47 9.03
N ILE A 121 -1.92 9.79 8.77
CA ILE A 121 -3.23 10.36 8.47
C ILE A 121 -3.70 9.82 7.10
N PRO A 122 -5.01 9.62 6.89
CA PRO A 122 -5.51 9.09 5.62
C PRO A 122 -5.18 9.99 4.43
N HIS A 123 -5.57 11.27 4.49
CA HIS A 123 -5.44 12.19 3.36
C HIS A 123 -5.07 13.61 3.77
N ILE A 124 -4.31 14.28 2.89
CA ILE A 124 -4.27 15.74 2.77
C ILE A 124 -5.07 16.11 1.51
N TYR A 125 -6.26 16.68 1.68
CA TYR A 125 -7.10 17.07 0.55
C TYR A 125 -6.62 18.35 -0.11
N LEU A 126 -6.60 18.38 -1.44
CA LEU A 126 -6.18 19.56 -2.22
C LEU A 126 -7.35 20.41 -2.71
N ASN A 127 -8.54 19.82 -2.84
CA ASN A 127 -9.76 20.50 -3.32
C ASN A 127 -11.03 20.10 -2.54
N GLY A 128 -10.85 19.67 -1.28
CA GLY A 128 -11.94 19.26 -0.38
C GLY A 128 -12.10 17.75 -0.24
N SER A 129 -12.73 17.33 0.87
CA SER A 129 -13.02 15.92 1.13
C SER A 129 -14.32 15.50 0.43
N PRO A 130 -14.37 14.30 -0.21
CA PRO A 130 -15.61 13.75 -0.76
C PRO A 130 -16.49 13.08 0.30
N PHE A 131 -16.00 12.97 1.55
CA PHE A 131 -16.69 12.23 2.61
C PHE A 131 -17.59 13.14 3.47
N PRO A 132 -18.58 12.58 4.20
CA PRO A 132 -19.45 13.35 5.04
C PRO A 132 -18.71 14.18 6.11
N GLU A 133 -19.15 15.40 6.37
CA GLU A 133 -18.54 16.33 7.34
C GLU A 133 -18.54 15.81 8.78
N ASP A 134 -19.50 14.93 9.13
CA ASP A 134 -19.64 14.32 10.45
C ASP A 134 -18.83 13.00 10.58
N PHE A 135 -18.17 12.55 9.53
CA PHE A 135 -17.26 11.40 9.57
C PHE A 135 -15.87 11.85 10.01
N ASN A 136 -15.42 11.33 11.15
CA ASN A 136 -14.09 11.60 11.64
C ASN A 136 -13.04 10.70 10.95
N GLU A 137 -12.58 11.10 9.79
CA GLU A 137 -11.59 10.35 9.02
C GLU A 137 -10.25 10.19 9.75
N SER A 138 -9.94 11.09 10.72
CA SER A 138 -8.71 10.97 11.51
C SER A 138 -8.65 9.70 12.37
N GLU A 139 -9.76 9.01 12.60
CA GLU A 139 -9.79 7.72 13.30
C GLU A 139 -9.35 6.55 12.42
N VAL A 140 -9.41 6.70 11.10
CA VAL A 140 -9.07 5.62 10.17
C VAL A 140 -7.58 5.29 10.21
N PHE A 141 -7.28 4.00 10.31
CA PHE A 141 -5.93 3.46 10.19
C PHE A 141 -5.80 2.66 8.88
N TYR A 142 -4.87 3.05 8.05
CA TYR A 142 -4.56 2.38 6.78
C TYR A 142 -3.53 1.26 6.98
N HIS A 143 -3.95 0.01 6.82
CA HIS A 143 -3.08 -1.15 6.96
C HIS A 143 -2.12 -1.28 5.77
N GLY A 144 -2.64 -1.14 4.54
CA GLY A 144 -1.85 -1.29 3.33
C GLY A 144 -0.80 -0.20 3.18
N GLY A 145 -1.20 1.07 3.31
CA GLY A 145 -0.30 2.21 3.27
C GLY A 145 0.79 2.13 4.33
N THR A 146 0.44 1.69 5.57
CA THR A 146 1.41 1.47 6.64
C THR A 146 2.40 0.36 6.30
N ALA A 147 1.95 -0.77 5.76
CA ALA A 147 2.84 -1.88 5.36
C ALA A 147 3.85 -1.44 4.29
N VAL A 148 3.41 -0.64 3.32
CA VAL A 148 4.29 -0.10 2.26
C VAL A 148 5.22 0.99 2.79
N ALA A 149 4.76 1.82 3.74
CA ALA A 149 5.61 2.81 4.41
C ALA A 149 6.75 2.15 5.20
N ILE A 150 6.48 1.00 5.84
CA ILE A 150 7.51 0.20 6.49
C ILE A 150 8.49 -0.36 5.45
N GLU A 151 8.01 -0.87 4.32
CA GLU A 151 8.85 -1.34 3.22
C GLU A 151 9.75 -0.23 2.66
N ALA A 152 9.24 0.99 2.58
CA ALA A 152 9.98 2.18 2.18
C ALA A 152 10.96 2.72 3.26
N GLY A 153 11.05 2.08 4.42
CA GLY A 153 11.95 2.49 5.50
C GLY A 153 11.53 3.76 6.24
N LEU A 154 10.25 4.12 6.19
CA LEU A 154 9.75 5.35 6.82
C LEU A 154 9.53 5.22 8.34
N LEU A 155 9.46 4.02 8.89
CA LEU A 155 9.18 3.77 10.31
C LEU A 155 10.39 3.17 11.03
N THR A 156 10.59 3.57 12.27
CA THR A 156 11.51 2.91 13.18
C THR A 156 10.99 1.56 13.64
N ARG A 157 11.86 0.73 14.23
CA ARG A 157 11.46 -0.58 14.76
C ARG A 157 10.38 -0.49 15.83
N GLU A 158 10.45 0.54 16.68
CA GLU A 158 9.48 0.84 17.72
C GLU A 158 8.11 1.22 17.14
N GLU A 159 8.08 2.07 16.12
CA GLU A 159 6.85 2.47 15.41
C GLU A 159 6.22 1.29 14.66
N ILE A 160 7.04 0.36 14.11
CA ILE A 160 6.56 -0.88 13.50
C ILE A 160 5.85 -1.77 14.54
N ALA A 161 6.41 -1.90 15.73
CA ALA A 161 5.78 -2.66 16.82
C ALA A 161 4.41 -2.05 17.20
N VAL A 162 4.34 -0.73 17.36
CA VAL A 162 3.07 -0.01 17.64
C VAL A 162 2.06 -0.18 16.51
N SER A 163 2.52 -0.09 15.25
CA SER A 163 1.67 -0.30 14.08
C SER A 163 1.08 -1.71 14.05
N LEU A 164 1.89 -2.74 14.34
CA LEU A 164 1.42 -4.13 14.43
C LEU A 164 0.36 -4.30 15.53
N GLU A 165 0.59 -3.74 16.72
CA GLU A 165 -0.40 -3.79 17.80
C GLU A 165 -1.73 -3.13 17.41
N LYS A 166 -1.68 -2.00 16.67
CA LYS A 166 -2.88 -1.34 16.15
C LYS A 166 -3.59 -2.22 15.12
N MET A 167 -2.85 -2.82 14.18
CA MET A 167 -3.43 -3.74 13.19
C MET A 167 -4.13 -4.93 13.85
N ILE A 168 -3.52 -5.54 14.87
CA ILE A 168 -4.11 -6.66 15.61
C ILE A 168 -5.40 -6.21 16.32
N ARG A 169 -5.38 -5.06 17.01
CA ARG A 169 -6.58 -4.49 17.67
C ARG A 169 -7.69 -4.19 16.67
N ASN A 170 -7.36 -3.67 15.49
CA ASN A 170 -8.33 -3.39 14.44
C ASN A 170 -8.98 -4.67 13.92
N VAL A 171 -8.18 -5.73 13.72
CA VAL A 171 -8.68 -7.06 13.32
C VAL A 171 -9.65 -7.61 14.35
N GLU A 172 -9.31 -7.54 15.64
CA GLU A 172 -10.19 -7.97 16.73
C GLU A 172 -11.49 -7.14 16.79
N ALA A 173 -11.39 -5.82 16.68
CA ALA A 173 -12.54 -4.91 16.71
C ALA A 173 -13.47 -5.08 15.50
N ALA A 174 -12.91 -5.35 14.32
CA ALA A 174 -13.67 -5.63 13.11
C ALA A 174 -14.28 -7.05 13.09
N GLY A 175 -13.69 -8.00 13.85
CA GLY A 175 -14.00 -9.42 13.74
C GLY A 175 -13.40 -10.06 12.48
N ALA A 176 -12.38 -9.46 11.88
CA ALA A 176 -11.72 -9.97 10.68
C ALA A 176 -10.76 -11.12 11.02
N ALA A 177 -10.33 -11.88 10.00
CA ALA A 177 -9.48 -13.05 10.20
C ALA A 177 -7.99 -12.74 10.24
N SER A 178 -7.53 -11.67 9.56
CA SER A 178 -6.10 -11.39 9.42
C SER A 178 -5.77 -9.89 9.32
N ILE A 179 -4.50 -9.55 9.55
CA ILE A 179 -3.97 -8.19 9.37
C ILE A 179 -3.97 -7.72 7.89
N GLY A 180 -4.47 -8.54 6.97
CA GLY A 180 -4.82 -8.14 5.61
C GLY A 180 -6.06 -7.24 5.52
N LEU A 181 -6.77 -7.00 6.63
CA LEU A 181 -7.78 -5.94 6.73
C LEU A 181 -7.23 -4.64 6.13
N THR A 182 -7.92 -4.04 5.15
CA THR A 182 -7.38 -2.88 4.43
C THR A 182 -7.27 -1.66 5.31
N LEU A 183 -8.33 -1.36 6.06
CA LEU A 183 -8.42 -0.20 6.95
C LEU A 183 -9.44 -0.42 8.06
N TYR A 184 -9.34 0.39 9.12
CA TYR A 184 -10.30 0.38 10.22
C TYR A 184 -10.31 1.75 10.95
N PRO A 185 -11.49 2.30 11.34
CA PRO A 185 -12.84 1.87 10.94
C PRO A 185 -13.10 2.10 9.43
N PRO A 186 -14.08 1.41 8.84
CA PRO A 186 -14.39 1.60 7.41
C PRO A 186 -15.11 2.95 7.18
N TYR A 187 -14.97 3.47 5.96
CA TYR A 187 -15.76 4.61 5.50
C TYR A 187 -17.25 4.30 5.52
N PRO A 188 -18.11 5.29 5.81
CA PRO A 188 -19.56 5.11 5.91
C PRO A 188 -20.18 4.55 4.62
N ALA A 189 -21.28 3.82 4.75
CA ALA A 189 -22.03 3.36 3.60
C ALA A 189 -22.47 4.53 2.70
N GLY A 190 -22.25 4.39 1.39
CA GLY A 190 -22.56 5.42 0.41
C GLY A 190 -21.43 6.44 0.17
N SER A 191 -20.28 6.32 0.84
CA SER A 191 -19.10 7.15 0.55
C SER A 191 -18.50 6.93 -0.84
N PHE A 192 -18.74 5.76 -1.43
CA PHE A 192 -18.26 5.38 -2.76
C PHE A 192 -19.43 4.99 -3.65
N LYS A 193 -19.37 5.36 -4.93
CA LYS A 193 -20.38 4.91 -5.93
C LYS A 193 -20.24 3.42 -6.28
N ASN A 194 -19.06 2.84 -6.08
CA ASN A 194 -18.84 1.42 -6.31
C ASN A 194 -19.66 0.58 -5.30
N PRO A 195 -20.52 -0.35 -5.76
CA PRO A 195 -21.40 -1.12 -4.89
C PRO A 195 -20.66 -2.12 -3.98
N SER A 196 -19.41 -2.46 -4.28
CA SER A 196 -18.58 -3.34 -3.46
C SER A 196 -17.87 -2.60 -2.31
N MET A 197 -17.84 -1.27 -2.33
CA MET A 197 -17.19 -0.43 -1.33
C MET A 197 -18.09 -0.12 -0.11
N VAL A 198 -18.95 -1.05 0.25
CA VAL A 198 -19.69 -1.00 1.52
C VAL A 198 -18.74 -1.20 2.71
N PRO A 199 -19.09 -0.76 3.93
CA PRO A 199 -18.27 -1.05 5.12
C PRO A 199 -17.92 -2.53 5.22
N TYR A 200 -16.63 -2.83 5.40
CA TYR A 200 -16.02 -4.16 5.41
C TYR A 200 -16.10 -4.92 4.08
N GLY A 201 -16.43 -4.24 2.99
CA GLY A 201 -16.41 -4.80 1.65
C GLY A 201 -15.21 -4.32 0.84
N TYR A 202 -14.74 -5.13 -0.09
CA TYR A 202 -13.69 -4.84 -1.06
C TYR A 202 -12.50 -4.07 -0.44
N GLN A 203 -12.21 -2.84 -0.90
CA GLN A 203 -11.11 -2.01 -0.38
C GLN A 203 -11.54 -1.13 0.82
N ASN A 204 -12.80 -1.14 1.21
CA ASN A 204 -13.32 -0.39 2.36
C ASN A 204 -13.43 -1.29 3.61
N GLY A 205 -12.31 -1.87 4.04
CA GLY A 205 -12.25 -2.75 5.20
C GLY A 205 -12.42 -4.24 4.87
N GLY A 206 -12.31 -4.68 3.63
CA GLY A 206 -12.13 -6.09 3.28
C GLY A 206 -10.74 -6.60 3.67
N ASP A 207 -10.59 -7.92 3.80
CA ASP A 207 -9.32 -8.55 4.18
C ASP A 207 -8.58 -9.05 2.95
N TRP A 208 -7.44 -8.41 2.65
CA TRP A 208 -6.62 -8.68 1.46
C TRP A 208 -5.28 -9.29 1.84
N THR A 209 -5.07 -10.54 1.48
CA THR A 209 -3.77 -11.21 1.65
C THR A 209 -2.62 -10.43 0.98
N TRP A 210 -2.91 -9.65 -0.06
CA TRP A 210 -1.95 -8.84 -0.80
C TRP A 210 -1.11 -7.94 0.12
N PHE A 211 -1.76 -7.13 0.97
CA PHE A 211 -1.04 -6.25 1.90
C PHE A 211 -0.70 -6.92 3.23
N GLY A 212 -1.55 -7.84 3.70
CA GLY A 212 -1.21 -8.65 4.85
C GLY A 212 0.09 -9.42 4.65
N GLY A 213 0.27 -10.07 3.50
CA GLY A 213 1.51 -10.77 3.16
C GLY A 213 2.73 -9.84 3.02
N ARG A 214 2.56 -8.61 2.52
CA ARG A 214 3.63 -7.59 2.52
C ARG A 214 4.01 -7.19 3.94
N MET A 215 3.04 -6.97 4.83
CA MET A 215 3.32 -6.67 6.23
C MET A 215 4.11 -7.80 6.90
N ILE A 216 3.76 -9.08 6.65
CA ILE A 216 4.51 -10.23 7.16
C ILE A 216 5.98 -10.17 6.71
N GLN A 217 6.25 -9.86 5.44
CA GLN A 217 7.62 -9.73 4.94
C GLN A 217 8.40 -8.65 5.68
N GLN A 218 7.76 -7.51 5.98
CA GLN A 218 8.41 -6.43 6.72
C GLN A 218 8.66 -6.84 8.18
N LEU A 219 7.71 -7.49 8.83
CA LEU A 219 7.90 -8.00 10.19
C LEU A 219 9.13 -8.92 10.28
N ILE A 220 9.32 -9.82 9.33
CA ILE A 220 10.51 -10.69 9.27
C ILE A 220 11.78 -9.84 9.09
N ARG A 221 11.80 -8.90 8.15
CA ARG A 221 12.95 -8.02 7.88
C ARG A 221 13.40 -7.21 9.09
N TYR A 222 12.45 -6.77 9.90
CA TYR A 222 12.71 -5.95 11.09
C TYR A 222 12.85 -6.77 12.39
N GLY A 223 12.94 -8.11 12.30
CA GLY A 223 13.22 -9.00 13.42
C GLY A 223 12.02 -9.32 14.32
N PHE A 224 10.81 -9.29 13.78
CA PHE A 224 9.56 -9.70 14.43
C PHE A 224 9.09 -11.05 13.86
N ALA A 225 9.99 -12.05 13.80
CA ALA A 225 9.72 -13.32 13.14
C ALA A 225 8.61 -14.14 13.84
N ASP A 226 8.55 -14.12 15.16
CA ASP A 226 7.53 -14.83 15.92
C ASP A 226 6.14 -14.23 15.69
N GLU A 227 6.03 -12.90 15.72
CA GLU A 227 4.80 -12.18 15.42
C GLU A 227 4.39 -12.39 13.95
N ALA A 228 5.32 -12.32 13.03
CA ALA A 228 5.09 -12.62 11.62
C ALA A 228 4.53 -14.01 11.41
N TYR A 229 5.08 -15.01 12.11
CA TYR A 229 4.60 -16.39 12.05
C TYR A 229 3.15 -16.49 12.54
N MET A 230 2.82 -15.87 13.66
CA MET A 230 1.45 -15.88 14.17
C MET A 230 0.45 -15.21 13.23
N GLN A 231 0.85 -14.11 12.58
CA GLN A 231 -0.02 -13.33 11.72
C GLN A 231 -0.18 -13.92 10.31
N ILE A 232 0.74 -14.76 9.83
CA ILE A 232 0.59 -15.43 8.53
C ILE A 232 -0.35 -16.63 8.58
N LEU A 233 -0.50 -17.28 9.73
CA LEU A 233 -1.28 -18.53 9.88
C LEU A 233 -2.71 -18.42 9.33
N PRO A 234 -3.54 -17.40 9.70
CA PRO A 234 -4.91 -17.31 9.19
C PRO A 234 -4.94 -17.17 7.65
N MET A 235 -3.96 -16.48 7.05
CA MET A 235 -3.88 -16.33 5.59
C MET A 235 -3.53 -17.65 4.89
N VAL A 236 -2.64 -18.45 5.46
CA VAL A 236 -2.28 -19.77 4.92
C VAL A 236 -3.43 -20.77 5.10
N GLU A 237 -4.09 -20.75 6.25
CA GLU A 237 -5.21 -21.65 6.55
C GLU A 237 -6.39 -21.42 5.58
N ARG A 238 -6.76 -20.15 5.31
CA ARG A 238 -7.85 -19.84 4.36
C ARG A 238 -7.52 -20.22 2.91
N VAL A 239 -6.24 -20.10 2.48
CA VAL A 239 -5.81 -20.60 1.16
C VAL A 239 -6.01 -22.12 1.06
N LYS A 240 -5.66 -22.87 2.12
CA LYS A 240 -5.88 -24.33 2.17
C LYS A 240 -7.35 -24.70 2.21
N ALA A 241 -8.15 -23.97 2.99
CA ALA A 241 -9.58 -24.25 3.16
C ALA A 241 -10.36 -23.99 1.87
N ASN A 242 -9.97 -22.99 1.09
CA ASN A 242 -10.67 -22.59 -0.15
C ASN A 242 -10.02 -23.12 -1.43
N ASP A 243 -8.92 -23.89 -1.33
CA ASP A 243 -8.16 -24.43 -2.48
C ASP A 243 -7.83 -23.36 -3.52
N GLY A 244 -7.45 -22.13 -3.05
CA GLY A 244 -7.20 -21.01 -3.96
C GLY A 244 -6.63 -19.78 -3.29
N PHE A 245 -6.02 -18.92 -4.11
CA PHE A 245 -5.53 -17.62 -3.72
C PHE A 245 -6.56 -16.56 -4.14
N TYR A 246 -7.51 -16.31 -3.25
CA TYR A 246 -8.55 -15.34 -3.52
C TYR A 246 -8.04 -13.90 -3.43
N GLU A 247 -8.74 -13.02 -4.13
CA GLU A 247 -8.40 -11.61 -4.21
C GLU A 247 -8.58 -10.93 -2.85
N TRP A 248 -9.75 -11.12 -2.23
CA TRP A 248 -10.06 -10.61 -0.91
C TRP A 248 -11.07 -11.50 -0.18
N TYR A 249 -11.29 -11.21 1.10
CA TYR A 249 -12.21 -11.92 1.97
C TYR A 249 -13.07 -10.93 2.74
N THR A 250 -14.31 -11.32 3.06
CA THR A 250 -15.14 -10.57 4.02
C THR A 250 -14.62 -10.72 5.45
N ILE A 251 -15.18 -9.97 6.39
CA ILE A 251 -14.88 -10.16 7.82
C ILE A 251 -15.28 -11.55 8.33
N ASP A 252 -16.29 -12.19 7.72
CA ASP A 252 -16.70 -13.57 8.00
C ASP A 252 -15.77 -14.61 7.33
N ASN A 253 -14.66 -14.14 6.73
CA ASN A 253 -13.66 -14.95 6.04
C ASN A 253 -14.19 -15.69 4.78
N GLU A 254 -15.24 -15.17 4.16
CA GLU A 254 -15.78 -15.67 2.90
C GLU A 254 -14.95 -15.14 1.72
N PRO A 255 -14.52 -16.02 0.79
CA PRO A 255 -13.66 -15.63 -0.32
C PRO A 255 -14.42 -14.90 -1.43
N HIS A 256 -13.80 -13.85 -1.98
CA HIS A 256 -14.34 -13.02 -3.06
C HIS A 256 -13.30 -12.69 -4.14
N GLY A 257 -13.79 -12.20 -5.27
CA GLY A 257 -12.98 -11.87 -6.43
C GLY A 257 -12.39 -13.09 -7.13
N SER A 258 -11.20 -12.94 -7.71
CA SER A 258 -10.52 -14.03 -8.40
C SER A 258 -9.93 -15.06 -7.43
N GLY A 259 -10.28 -16.35 -7.60
CA GLY A 259 -9.68 -17.46 -6.83
C GLY A 259 -8.24 -17.83 -7.26
N THR A 260 -7.72 -17.16 -8.30
CA THR A 260 -6.35 -17.35 -8.81
C THR A 260 -5.57 -16.04 -8.80
N PHE A 261 -5.78 -15.22 -7.79
CA PHE A 261 -5.16 -13.90 -7.67
C PHE A 261 -3.66 -14.00 -7.41
N ARG A 262 -2.87 -13.64 -8.41
CA ARG A 262 -1.40 -13.80 -8.39
C ARG A 262 -0.72 -12.93 -7.33
N GLY A 263 -1.31 -11.78 -7.01
CA GLY A 263 -0.83 -10.89 -5.96
C GLY A 263 -0.76 -11.60 -4.61
N SER A 264 -1.88 -12.20 -4.17
CA SER A 264 -1.94 -12.97 -2.93
C SER A 264 -0.98 -14.15 -2.92
N ALA A 265 -0.89 -14.89 -4.05
CA ALA A 265 0.03 -16.02 -4.17
C ALA A 265 1.51 -15.58 -4.04
N GLY A 266 1.89 -14.50 -4.73
CA GLY A 266 3.27 -14.01 -4.75
C GLY A 266 3.74 -13.52 -3.38
N VAL A 267 2.94 -12.72 -2.69
CA VAL A 267 3.32 -12.17 -1.38
C VAL A 267 3.41 -13.24 -0.30
N LEU A 268 2.50 -14.21 -0.28
CA LEU A 268 2.56 -15.35 0.66
C LEU A 268 3.75 -16.26 0.37
N TYR A 269 4.00 -16.57 -0.90
CA TYR A 269 5.17 -17.37 -1.28
C TYR A 269 6.47 -16.71 -0.81
N THR A 270 6.61 -15.41 -1.03
CA THR A 270 7.80 -14.66 -0.59
C THR A 270 7.92 -14.67 0.93
N ALA A 271 6.83 -14.38 1.65
CA ALA A 271 6.82 -14.40 3.12
C ALA A 271 7.19 -15.78 3.69
N ILE A 272 6.63 -16.86 3.14
CA ILE A 272 6.95 -18.24 3.59
C ILE A 272 8.42 -18.55 3.33
N ARG A 273 8.98 -18.16 2.19
CA ARG A 273 10.40 -18.37 1.90
C ARG A 273 11.31 -17.65 2.90
N MET A 274 10.98 -16.42 3.27
CA MET A 274 11.78 -15.62 4.21
C MET A 274 11.93 -16.28 5.60
N PHE A 275 10.97 -17.10 6.04
CA PHE A 275 11.14 -17.88 7.28
C PHE A 275 12.20 -18.99 7.20
N GLY A 276 12.64 -19.36 6.01
CA GLY A 276 13.65 -20.39 5.78
C GLY A 276 15.01 -19.86 5.31
N GLU A 277 15.13 -18.55 5.18
CA GLU A 277 16.38 -17.89 4.79
C GLU A 277 17.04 -17.38 6.09
N ASP A 278 18.04 -18.16 6.63
CA ASP A 278 18.92 -17.79 7.76
C ASP A 278 20.03 -16.81 7.32
#